data_6de17b8a29e8c6a8ec8aac1632ac8f97
#
_entry.id   6de17b8a29e8c6a8ec8aac1632ac8f97
#
_cell.length_a   1.000
_cell.length_b   1.000
_cell.length_c   1.000
_cell.angle_alpha   90.00
_cell.angle_beta   90.00
_cell.angle_gamma   90.00
#
_symmetry.space_group_name_H-M   'P 1'
#
loop_
_entity.id
_entity.type
_entity.pdbx_description
1 polymer ?
#
loop_
_entity_poly.entity_id
_entity_poly.type
_entity_poly.pdbx_seq_one_letter_code
_entity_poly.pdbx_strand_id
1 'polypeptide(L)'
;MKAIFFDVDFTLIHPGPRFAAEGYRSFGERHGLSVDTERFDAAVMAASQELEVDDDARYRPERFVRFGRRVIEEMGGRGPGLEACAREIYEEWAVCEHFSLYEDVKPALRRLHARGLLLGLISNTHRCLDAFQSHFALHPFISGAVSSSTQGFMKPHPSIFETALSALGVAADEAM
;
A
#
# COMPACT_ATOMS: atom_id res chain seq x y z
N MET A 1 -16.30 -6.59 -21.23
CA MET A 1 -15.64 -6.40 -19.94
C MET A 1 -16.19 -7.43 -18.98
N LYS A 2 -15.33 -8.28 -18.40
CA LYS A 2 -15.68 -9.34 -17.46
C LYS A 2 -15.10 -9.11 -16.06
N ALA A 3 -13.97 -8.38 -15.96
CA ALA A 3 -13.28 -8.15 -14.71
C ALA A 3 -12.89 -6.69 -14.52
N ILE A 4 -12.77 -6.26 -13.25
CA ILE A 4 -12.21 -4.99 -12.83
C ILE A 4 -11.18 -5.24 -11.75
N PHE A 5 -9.98 -4.68 -11.93
CA PHE A 5 -8.92 -4.70 -10.91
C PHE A 5 -8.78 -3.36 -10.23
N PHE A 6 -8.66 -3.38 -8.92
CA PHE A 6 -8.46 -2.20 -8.10
C PHE A 6 -7.06 -2.19 -7.51
N ASP A 7 -6.46 -1.04 -7.47
CA ASP A 7 -5.39 -0.76 -6.52
C ASP A 7 -5.96 -0.72 -5.09
N VAL A 8 -5.12 -0.80 -4.07
CA VAL A 8 -5.55 -0.86 -2.68
C VAL A 8 -5.25 0.44 -1.94
N ASP A 9 -3.97 0.76 -1.76
CA ASP A 9 -3.56 1.93 -0.99
C ASP A 9 -3.95 3.22 -1.72
N PHE A 10 -4.60 4.15 -1.02
CA PHE A 10 -5.16 5.41 -1.56
C PHE A 10 -6.24 5.27 -2.65
N THR A 11 -6.70 4.03 -2.91
CA THR A 11 -7.81 3.73 -3.81
C THR A 11 -8.99 3.13 -3.06
N LEU A 12 -8.76 2.09 -2.27
CA LEU A 12 -9.78 1.47 -1.44
C LEU A 12 -9.66 1.87 0.02
N ILE A 13 -8.44 2.15 0.47
CA ILE A 13 -8.14 2.54 1.84
C ILE A 13 -7.31 3.82 1.91
N HIS A 14 -7.44 4.49 3.02
CA HIS A 14 -6.56 5.60 3.42
C HIS A 14 -5.93 5.33 4.79
N PRO A 15 -4.71 5.85 5.04
CA PRO A 15 -4.07 5.71 6.33
C PRO A 15 -4.84 6.48 7.41
N GLY A 16 -4.84 5.90 8.62
CA GLY A 16 -5.36 6.53 9.81
C GLY A 16 -4.29 7.36 10.55
N PRO A 17 -4.61 7.79 11.79
CA PRO A 17 -3.74 8.69 12.58
C PRO A 17 -2.32 8.16 12.81
N ARG A 18 -2.12 6.84 12.73
CA ARG A 18 -0.80 6.20 12.87
C ARG A 18 0.21 6.70 11.84
N PHE A 19 -0.24 7.04 10.64
CA PHE A 19 0.57 7.53 9.53
C PHE A 19 0.35 9.03 9.23
N ALA A 20 -0.23 9.77 10.16
CA ALA A 20 -0.25 11.23 10.16
C ALA A 20 0.99 11.79 10.89
N ALA A 21 1.16 13.10 10.90
CA ALA A 21 2.31 13.80 11.48
C ALA A 21 2.64 13.36 12.93
N GLU A 22 1.61 13.26 13.79
CA GLU A 22 1.74 12.82 15.18
C GLU A 22 2.12 11.34 15.32
N GLY A 23 1.65 10.50 14.39
CA GLY A 23 2.05 9.10 14.33
C GLY A 23 3.52 8.96 13.99
N TYR A 24 4.02 9.72 13.02
CA TYR A 24 5.45 9.77 12.69
C TYR A 24 6.29 10.32 13.84
N ARG A 25 5.79 11.30 14.59
CA ARG A 25 6.45 11.74 15.83
C ARG A 25 6.57 10.58 16.83
N SER A 26 5.50 9.84 17.05
CA SER A 26 5.51 8.68 17.94
C SER A 26 6.48 7.58 17.50
N PHE A 27 6.63 7.35 16.18
CA PHE A 27 7.67 6.46 15.66
C PHE A 27 9.06 6.99 16.02
N GLY A 28 9.33 8.27 15.76
CA GLY A 28 10.61 8.89 16.09
C GLY A 28 10.97 8.78 17.58
N GLU A 29 10.06 9.15 18.47
CA GLU A 29 10.26 9.15 19.92
C GLU A 29 10.62 7.76 20.47
N ARG A 30 9.98 6.68 19.96
CA ARG A 30 10.33 5.31 20.35
C ARG A 30 11.76 4.91 20.01
N HIS A 31 12.34 5.54 19.01
CA HIS A 31 13.72 5.31 18.56
C HIS A 31 14.69 6.41 18.99
N GLY A 32 14.29 7.28 19.94
CA GLY A 32 15.15 8.36 20.45
C GLY A 32 15.39 9.48 19.44
N LEU A 33 14.49 9.68 18.48
CA LEU A 33 14.57 10.74 17.47
C LEU A 33 13.56 11.85 17.80
N SER A 34 13.98 13.09 17.62
CA SER A 34 13.10 14.26 17.69
C SER A 34 12.76 14.69 16.28
N VAL A 35 11.47 14.85 15.98
CA VAL A 35 10.97 15.28 14.69
C VAL A 35 9.99 16.43 14.82
N ASP A 36 9.93 17.25 13.80
CA ASP A 36 9.04 18.41 13.69
C ASP A 36 7.81 18.03 12.85
N THR A 37 6.65 17.96 13.49
CA THR A 37 5.38 17.58 12.84
C THR A 37 4.89 18.60 11.83
N GLU A 38 5.28 19.87 11.93
CA GLU A 38 4.91 20.90 10.95
C GLU A 38 5.55 20.67 9.58
N ARG A 39 6.62 19.88 9.54
CA ARG A 39 7.34 19.53 8.31
C ARG A 39 6.80 18.28 7.62
N PHE A 40 5.82 17.59 8.19
CA PHE A 40 5.38 16.27 7.74
C PHE A 40 4.95 16.25 6.27
N ASP A 41 4.07 17.14 5.83
CA ASP A 41 3.56 17.13 4.46
C ASP A 41 4.69 17.39 3.44
N ALA A 42 5.58 18.35 3.73
CA ALA A 42 6.74 18.60 2.90
C ALA A 42 7.72 17.41 2.89
N ALA A 43 7.88 16.73 4.03
CA ALA A 43 8.72 15.54 4.16
C ALA A 43 8.19 14.37 3.34
N VAL A 44 6.88 14.11 3.37
CA VAL A 44 6.23 13.07 2.56
C VAL A 44 6.40 13.37 1.07
N MET A 45 6.20 14.60 0.65
CA MET A 45 6.42 15.01 -0.76
C MET A 45 7.87 14.80 -1.19
N ALA A 46 8.84 15.22 -0.37
CA ALA A 46 10.26 15.03 -0.67
C ALA A 46 10.66 13.54 -0.73
N ALA A 47 10.06 12.70 0.13
CA ALA A 47 10.33 11.27 0.17
C ALA A 47 9.66 10.49 -0.98
N SER A 48 8.64 11.03 -1.64
CA SER A 48 7.88 10.32 -2.68
C SER A 48 8.74 9.79 -3.83
N GLN A 49 9.87 10.44 -4.12
CA GLN A 49 10.85 9.98 -5.12
C GLN A 49 11.43 8.59 -4.80
N GLU A 50 11.51 8.21 -3.52
CA GLU A 50 11.97 6.88 -3.11
C GLU A 50 11.00 5.76 -3.54
N LEU A 51 9.76 6.11 -3.83
CA LEU A 51 8.72 5.17 -4.29
C LEU A 51 8.68 5.02 -5.81
N GLU A 52 9.44 5.83 -6.56
CA GLU A 52 9.51 5.70 -8.01
C GLU A 52 10.07 4.32 -8.38
N VAL A 53 9.35 3.65 -9.29
CA VAL A 53 9.71 2.30 -9.72
C VAL A 53 10.77 2.41 -10.81
N ASP A 54 11.90 1.73 -10.60
CA ASP A 54 12.99 1.63 -11.58
C ASP A 54 12.61 0.68 -12.74
N ASP A 55 13.42 0.65 -13.79
CA ASP A 55 13.13 -0.10 -15.02
C ASP A 55 12.95 -1.61 -14.80
N ASP A 56 13.61 -2.20 -13.78
CA ASP A 56 13.44 -3.63 -13.47
C ASP A 56 12.18 -3.94 -12.68
N ALA A 57 11.56 -2.90 -12.08
CA ALA A 57 10.32 -2.94 -11.31
C ALA A 57 10.22 -4.09 -10.29
N ARG A 58 11.36 -4.61 -9.82
CA ARG A 58 11.38 -5.66 -8.79
C ARG A 58 10.88 -5.11 -7.47
N TYR A 59 10.09 -5.92 -6.78
CA TYR A 59 9.73 -5.62 -5.41
C TYR A 59 10.96 -5.71 -4.52
N ARG A 60 11.25 -4.63 -3.80
CA ARG A 60 12.35 -4.52 -2.85
C ARG A 60 11.86 -3.79 -1.59
N PRO A 61 11.82 -4.46 -0.43
CA PRO A 61 11.42 -3.83 0.84
C PRO A 61 12.20 -2.55 1.15
N GLU A 62 13.48 -2.52 0.79
CA GLU A 62 14.40 -1.40 1.06
C GLU A 62 13.93 -0.08 0.45
N ARG A 63 13.16 -0.11 -0.63
CA ARG A 63 12.54 1.07 -1.24
C ARG A 63 11.59 1.76 -0.27
N PHE A 64 10.71 0.99 0.34
CA PHE A 64 9.72 1.48 1.29
C PHE A 64 10.35 1.87 2.62
N VAL A 65 11.38 1.15 3.06
CA VAL A 65 12.18 1.52 4.25
C VAL A 65 12.88 2.86 4.00
N ARG A 66 13.48 3.07 2.80
CA ARG A 66 14.09 4.37 2.44
C ARG A 66 13.07 5.50 2.44
N PHE A 67 11.85 5.26 1.94
CA PHE A 67 10.77 6.24 2.02
C PHE A 67 10.50 6.66 3.47
N GLY A 68 10.25 5.72 4.38
CA GLY A 68 10.02 6.00 5.80
C GLY A 68 11.19 6.72 6.44
N ARG A 69 12.42 6.27 6.14
CA ARG A 69 13.65 6.93 6.58
C ARG A 69 13.71 8.38 6.12
N ARG A 70 13.47 8.62 4.82
CA ARG A 70 13.51 9.97 4.23
C ARG A 70 12.48 10.90 4.87
N VAL A 71 11.27 10.42 5.13
CA VAL A 71 10.26 11.21 5.84
C VAL A 71 10.76 11.64 7.21
N ILE A 72 11.28 10.72 8.03
CA ILE A 72 11.83 11.05 9.36
C ILE A 72 13.00 12.04 9.25
N GLU A 73 13.90 11.86 8.29
CA GLU A 73 15.04 12.77 8.06
C GLU A 73 14.58 14.19 7.69
N GLU A 74 13.59 14.31 6.80
CA GLU A 74 13.05 15.62 6.39
C GLU A 74 12.26 16.29 7.51
N MET A 75 11.63 15.53 8.38
CA MET A 75 11.04 16.04 9.62
C MET A 75 12.08 16.46 10.67
N GLY A 76 13.38 16.26 10.41
CA GLY A 76 14.47 16.67 11.30
C GLY A 76 15.06 15.55 12.15
N GLY A 77 14.51 14.33 12.09
CA GLY A 77 15.00 13.18 12.86
C GLY A 77 16.43 12.79 12.47
N ARG A 78 17.31 12.70 13.47
CA ARG A 78 18.73 12.31 13.31
C ARG A 78 19.14 11.44 14.49
N GLY A 79 19.92 10.41 14.22
CA GLY A 79 20.47 9.58 15.29
C GLY A 79 20.60 8.11 14.92
N PRO A 80 21.15 7.28 15.81
CA PRO A 80 21.40 5.87 15.54
C PRO A 80 20.11 5.03 15.41
N GLY A 81 18.98 5.51 15.94
CA GLY A 81 17.68 4.85 15.85
C GLY A 81 16.95 4.99 14.50
N LEU A 82 17.49 5.79 13.57
CA LEU A 82 16.82 6.17 12.32
C LEU A 82 16.46 4.95 11.45
N GLU A 83 17.38 4.01 11.26
CA GLU A 83 17.15 2.81 10.46
C GLU A 83 16.09 1.89 11.08
N ALA A 84 16.13 1.72 12.41
CA ALA A 84 15.14 0.93 13.14
C ALA A 84 13.74 1.56 13.07
N CYS A 85 13.67 2.90 13.19
CA CYS A 85 12.43 3.66 13.02
C CYS A 85 11.83 3.48 11.63
N ALA A 86 12.65 3.60 10.59
CA ALA A 86 12.21 3.44 9.20
C ALA A 86 11.69 2.02 8.93
N ARG A 87 12.33 1.02 9.49
CA ARG A 87 11.92 -0.38 9.37
C ARG A 87 10.60 -0.64 10.10
N GLU A 88 10.40 -0.08 11.29
CA GLU A 88 9.12 -0.17 12.02
C GLU A 88 7.99 0.50 11.20
N ILE A 89 8.22 1.68 10.62
CA ILE A 89 7.23 2.34 9.75
C ILE A 89 6.83 1.43 8.59
N TYR A 90 7.80 0.79 7.95
CA TYR A 90 7.54 -0.16 6.87
C TYR A 90 6.69 -1.35 7.36
N GLU A 91 7.05 -1.98 8.45
CA GLU A 91 6.33 -3.14 9.01
C GLU A 91 4.89 -2.79 9.41
N GLU A 92 4.71 -1.65 10.08
CA GLU A 92 3.40 -1.14 10.50
C GLU A 92 2.48 -0.79 9.32
N TRP A 93 3.04 -0.48 8.14
CA TRP A 93 2.23 -0.23 6.94
C TRP A 93 1.45 -1.46 6.47
N ALA A 94 1.86 -2.67 6.84
CA ALA A 94 1.12 -3.89 6.54
C ALA A 94 -0.07 -4.13 7.48
N VAL A 95 -0.14 -3.45 8.62
CA VAL A 95 -1.14 -3.66 9.68
C VAL A 95 -2.46 -3.01 9.27
N CYS A 96 -3.49 -3.83 9.01
CA CYS A 96 -4.78 -3.36 8.47
C CYS A 96 -5.53 -2.41 9.40
N GLU A 97 -5.35 -2.56 10.73
CA GLU A 97 -5.98 -1.75 11.78
C GLU A 97 -5.61 -0.26 11.71
N HIS A 98 -4.52 0.07 11.03
CA HIS A 98 -4.07 1.45 10.85
C HIS A 98 -4.73 2.17 9.68
N PHE A 99 -5.62 1.49 8.98
CA PHE A 99 -6.27 2.00 7.77
C PHE A 99 -7.79 1.96 7.89
N SER A 100 -8.45 2.77 7.08
CA SER A 100 -9.90 2.76 6.93
C SER A 100 -10.28 2.68 5.46
N LEU A 101 -11.38 1.99 5.14
CA LEU A 101 -11.96 2.04 3.81
C LEU A 101 -12.55 3.42 3.55
N TYR A 102 -12.46 3.89 2.30
CA TYR A 102 -13.32 4.99 1.86
C TYR A 102 -14.79 4.56 1.93
N GLU A 103 -15.68 5.49 2.23
CA GLU A 103 -17.10 5.21 2.50
C GLU A 103 -17.84 4.60 1.31
N ASP A 104 -17.42 4.93 0.10
CA ASP A 104 -18.01 4.46 -1.16
C ASP A 104 -17.52 3.07 -1.63
N VAL A 105 -16.47 2.52 -1.05
CA VAL A 105 -15.83 1.26 -1.49
C VAL A 105 -16.80 0.09 -1.41
N LYS A 106 -17.35 -0.20 -0.23
CA LYS A 106 -18.27 -1.34 -0.08
C LYS A 106 -19.52 -1.21 -0.96
N PRO A 107 -20.19 -0.03 -1.04
CA PRO A 107 -21.28 0.18 -1.99
C PRO A 107 -20.87 -0.05 -3.44
N ALA A 108 -19.71 0.44 -3.87
CA ALA A 108 -19.22 0.28 -5.24
C ALA A 108 -18.95 -1.19 -5.57
N LEU A 109 -18.16 -1.89 -4.72
CA LEU A 109 -17.85 -3.32 -4.93
C LEU A 109 -19.12 -4.16 -4.99
N ARG A 110 -20.09 -3.93 -4.09
CA ARG A 110 -21.39 -4.63 -4.10
C ARG A 110 -22.14 -4.42 -5.42
N ARG A 111 -22.18 -3.19 -5.93
CA ARG A 111 -22.88 -2.87 -7.18
C ARG A 111 -22.21 -3.51 -8.39
N LEU A 112 -20.88 -3.54 -8.44
CA LEU A 112 -20.13 -4.16 -9.53
C LEU A 112 -20.27 -5.69 -9.49
N HIS A 113 -20.13 -6.29 -8.32
CA HIS A 113 -20.33 -7.72 -8.11
C HIS A 113 -21.75 -8.17 -8.50
N ALA A 114 -22.77 -7.39 -8.14
CA ALA A 114 -24.17 -7.68 -8.52
C ALA A 114 -24.43 -7.62 -10.03
N ARG A 115 -23.53 -7.02 -10.81
CA ARG A 115 -23.57 -7.03 -12.28
C ARG A 115 -22.86 -8.25 -12.90
N GLY A 116 -22.38 -9.16 -12.07
CA GLY A 116 -21.68 -10.37 -12.51
C GLY A 116 -20.22 -10.13 -12.89
N LEU A 117 -19.62 -8.99 -12.49
CA LEU A 117 -18.21 -8.70 -12.74
C LEU A 117 -17.32 -9.42 -11.72
N LEU A 118 -16.22 -9.99 -12.20
CA LEU A 118 -15.15 -10.46 -11.35
C LEU A 118 -14.35 -9.25 -10.84
N LEU A 119 -14.10 -9.16 -9.54
CA LEU A 119 -13.36 -8.06 -8.95
C LEU A 119 -12.05 -8.57 -8.40
N GLY A 120 -10.93 -7.94 -8.79
CA GLY A 120 -9.59 -8.31 -8.37
C GLY A 120 -8.86 -7.16 -7.67
N LEU A 121 -7.80 -7.49 -6.94
CA LEU A 121 -6.89 -6.53 -6.33
C LEU A 121 -5.49 -6.68 -6.94
N ILE A 122 -4.85 -5.56 -7.28
CA ILE A 122 -3.42 -5.50 -7.67
C ILE A 122 -2.75 -4.38 -6.89
N SER A 123 -1.86 -4.69 -5.96
CA SER A 123 -1.24 -3.68 -5.09
C SER A 123 0.27 -3.82 -5.00
N ASN A 124 0.97 -2.66 -5.03
CA ASN A 124 2.39 -2.55 -4.71
C ASN A 124 2.55 -2.51 -3.17
N THR A 125 2.44 -3.66 -2.53
CA THR A 125 2.41 -3.78 -1.07
C THR A 125 3.06 -5.06 -0.57
N HIS A 126 3.43 -5.07 0.71
CA HIS A 126 3.78 -6.28 1.46
C HIS A 126 2.66 -6.73 2.41
N ARG A 127 1.55 -5.99 2.45
CA ARG A 127 0.36 -6.40 3.22
C ARG A 127 -0.19 -7.71 2.68
N CYS A 128 -0.54 -8.62 3.60
CA CYS A 128 -1.26 -9.83 3.24
C CYS A 128 -2.68 -9.46 2.74
N LEU A 129 -2.93 -9.63 1.44
CA LEU A 129 -4.22 -9.25 0.85
C LEU A 129 -5.38 -10.16 1.26
N ASP A 130 -5.11 -11.37 1.76
CA ASP A 130 -6.13 -12.23 2.34
C ASP A 130 -6.55 -11.70 3.74
N ALA A 131 -5.57 -11.38 4.59
CA ALA A 131 -5.85 -10.72 5.88
C ALA A 131 -6.55 -9.37 5.69
N PHE A 132 -6.18 -8.59 4.68
CA PHE A 132 -6.85 -7.35 4.29
C PHE A 132 -8.33 -7.57 3.95
N GLN A 133 -8.62 -8.57 3.12
CA GLN A 133 -10.00 -8.91 2.77
C GLN A 133 -10.81 -9.38 3.98
N SER A 134 -10.18 -10.16 4.87
CA SER A 134 -10.81 -10.59 6.12
C SER A 134 -11.14 -9.42 7.02
N HIS A 135 -10.16 -8.53 7.27
CA HIS A 135 -10.30 -7.38 8.15
C HIS A 135 -11.44 -6.44 7.71
N PHE A 136 -11.51 -6.16 6.41
CA PHE A 136 -12.53 -5.26 5.85
C PHE A 136 -13.80 -5.98 5.38
N ALA A 137 -13.92 -7.31 5.57
CA ALA A 137 -15.04 -8.13 5.12
C ALA A 137 -15.30 -7.97 3.59
N LEU A 138 -14.26 -8.10 2.77
CA LEU A 138 -14.30 -7.94 1.31
C LEU A 138 -14.33 -9.28 0.56
N HIS A 139 -14.05 -10.41 1.20
CA HIS A 139 -14.07 -11.74 0.59
C HIS A 139 -15.32 -12.05 -0.26
N PRO A 140 -16.55 -11.60 0.12
CA PRO A 140 -17.71 -11.88 -0.70
C PRO A 140 -17.71 -11.21 -2.08
N PHE A 141 -16.84 -10.21 -2.29
CA PHE A 141 -16.81 -9.44 -3.53
C PHE A 141 -15.56 -9.70 -4.37
N ILE A 142 -14.42 -10.00 -3.71
CA ILE A 142 -13.12 -10.10 -4.38
C ILE A 142 -12.87 -11.54 -4.83
N SER A 143 -12.63 -11.71 -6.12
CA SER A 143 -12.43 -13.01 -6.78
C SER A 143 -10.94 -13.41 -6.83
N GLY A 144 -10.01 -12.47 -6.66
CA GLY A 144 -8.57 -12.73 -6.64
C GLY A 144 -7.77 -11.49 -6.26
N ALA A 145 -6.56 -11.70 -5.74
CA ALA A 145 -5.70 -10.61 -5.28
C ALA A 145 -4.22 -10.93 -5.52
N VAL A 146 -3.46 -9.94 -5.99
CA VAL A 146 -2.03 -10.06 -6.27
C VAL A 146 -1.30 -8.90 -5.62
N SER A 147 -0.33 -9.20 -4.74
CA SER A 147 0.57 -8.22 -4.17
C SER A 147 1.96 -8.31 -4.79
N SER A 148 2.64 -7.18 -4.91
CA SER A 148 4.00 -7.13 -5.47
C SER A 148 5.00 -7.93 -4.62
N SER A 149 4.83 -8.00 -3.31
CA SER A 149 5.72 -8.75 -2.43
C SER A 149 5.65 -10.27 -2.65
N THR A 150 4.48 -10.81 -3.00
CA THR A 150 4.31 -12.24 -3.29
C THR A 150 4.63 -12.58 -4.74
N GLN A 151 4.35 -11.66 -5.67
CA GLN A 151 4.57 -11.86 -7.11
C GLN A 151 6.03 -11.58 -7.52
N GLY A 152 6.73 -10.69 -6.80
CA GLY A 152 8.14 -10.35 -7.02
C GLY A 152 8.38 -9.10 -7.89
N PHE A 153 7.34 -8.61 -8.57
CA PHE A 153 7.41 -7.37 -9.36
C PHE A 153 6.30 -6.39 -8.97
N MET A 154 6.60 -5.11 -9.09
CA MET A 154 5.69 -4.00 -8.82
C MET A 154 4.98 -3.55 -10.09
N LYS A 155 3.79 -2.95 -9.99
CA LYS A 155 3.25 -2.12 -11.07
C LYS A 155 4.26 -1.01 -11.38
N PRO A 156 4.53 -0.70 -12.66
CA PRO A 156 3.81 -1.08 -13.87
C PRO A 156 4.36 -2.33 -14.61
N HIS A 157 5.18 -3.20 -13.98
CA HIS A 157 5.70 -4.38 -14.66
C HIS A 157 4.57 -5.29 -15.19
N PRO A 158 4.62 -5.74 -16.47
CA PRO A 158 3.53 -6.52 -17.06
C PRO A 158 3.17 -7.80 -16.29
N SER A 159 4.17 -8.48 -15.73
CA SER A 159 3.96 -9.78 -15.06
C SER A 159 2.97 -9.74 -13.88
N ILE A 160 2.87 -8.61 -13.15
CA ILE A 160 1.90 -8.51 -12.05
C ILE A 160 0.45 -8.48 -12.58
N PHE A 161 0.25 -7.83 -13.73
CA PHE A 161 -1.06 -7.80 -14.41
C PHE A 161 -1.39 -9.14 -15.04
N GLU A 162 -0.42 -9.80 -15.70
CA GLU A 162 -0.58 -11.14 -16.27
C GLU A 162 -0.96 -12.17 -15.19
N THR A 163 -0.31 -12.11 -14.02
CA THR A 163 -0.65 -12.94 -12.86
C THR A 163 -2.08 -12.68 -12.40
N ALA A 164 -2.51 -11.42 -12.33
CA ALA A 164 -3.85 -11.05 -11.91
C ALA A 164 -4.92 -11.51 -12.92
N LEU A 165 -4.69 -11.32 -14.22
CA LEU A 165 -5.56 -11.79 -15.29
C LEU A 165 -5.71 -13.31 -15.25
N SER A 166 -4.59 -14.03 -15.09
CA SER A 166 -4.58 -15.49 -14.98
C SER A 166 -5.37 -15.98 -13.75
N ALA A 167 -5.23 -15.30 -12.62
CA ALA A 167 -5.93 -15.65 -11.37
C ALA A 167 -7.46 -15.56 -11.52
N LEU A 168 -7.97 -14.66 -12.37
CA LEU A 168 -9.41 -14.54 -12.65
C LEU A 168 -9.84 -15.26 -13.93
N GLY A 169 -8.93 -15.85 -14.69
CA GLY A 169 -9.24 -16.56 -15.94
C GLY A 169 -9.81 -15.65 -17.04
N VAL A 170 -9.33 -14.39 -17.13
CA VAL A 170 -9.79 -13.41 -18.11
C VAL A 170 -8.66 -12.93 -19.02
N ALA A 171 -9.01 -12.55 -20.24
CA ALA A 171 -8.07 -11.93 -21.17
C ALA A 171 -7.92 -10.40 -20.86
N ALA A 172 -6.83 -9.80 -21.32
CA ALA A 172 -6.55 -8.39 -21.05
C ALA A 172 -7.61 -7.43 -21.63
N ASP A 173 -8.16 -7.74 -22.80
CA ASP A 173 -9.23 -6.97 -23.44
C ASP A 173 -10.61 -7.15 -22.77
N GLU A 174 -10.73 -8.12 -21.86
CA GLU A 174 -11.93 -8.36 -21.05
C GLU A 174 -11.88 -7.69 -19.67
N ALA A 175 -10.75 -7.10 -19.29
CA ALA A 175 -10.51 -6.50 -17.99
C ALA A 175 -10.22 -5.00 -18.06
N MET A 176 -10.44 -4.32 -16.92
CA MET A 176 -10.07 -2.92 -16.67
C MET A 176 -9.38 -2.81 -15.32
#